data_d9352d758d204a5297d1368c78e9dc3c
#
_entry.id   d9352d758d204a5297d1368c78e9dc3c
#
_cell.length_a   1.000
_cell.length_b   1.000
_cell.length_c   1.000
_cell.angle_alpha   90.00
_cell.angle_beta   90.00
_cell.angle_gamma   90.00
#
_symmetry.space_group_name_H-M   'P 1'
#
loop_
_entity.id
_entity.type
_entity.pdbx_description
1 polymer ?
#
loop_
_entity_poly.entity_id
_entity_poly.type
_entity_poly.pdbx_seq_one_letter_code
_entity_poly.pdbx_strand_id
1 'polypeptide(L)'
;MRFFVIFFNGEDGIEADRVTGIDYFGITYGPHIEVYYLILFWCFFCVFIMYLLTQTPFGKMCNAVRDNAQRAEFIGYNIRKIRWLAFSLSATFAGVAGSLHAINYEHIGFETVSLTQSGNVLFMAYIGGIGNFLGPIIGAISLTYLETMLSGVTESWVLYLGLIFVLVISFGIFWFVSRIIN
;
A
#
# COMPACT_ATOMS: atom_id res chain seq x y z
N MET A 1 22.80 4.93 -5.23
CA MET A 1 22.28 3.86 -6.09
C MET A 1 23.18 2.62 -6.15
N ARG A 2 24.49 2.72 -6.36
CA ARG A 2 25.41 1.55 -6.41
C ARG A 2 25.47 0.69 -5.13
N PHE A 3 25.23 1.24 -3.95
CA PHE A 3 25.30 0.50 -2.68
C PHE A 3 24.14 -0.51 -2.52
N PHE A 4 22.96 -0.17 -3.03
CA PHE A 4 21.80 -1.06 -3.01
C PHE A 4 21.95 -2.26 -3.96
N VAL A 5 22.54 -2.05 -5.12
CA VAL A 5 22.79 -3.09 -6.13
C VAL A 5 23.75 -4.18 -5.59
N ILE A 6 24.75 -3.80 -4.77
CA ILE A 6 25.69 -4.74 -4.16
C ILE A 6 25.01 -5.59 -3.07
N PHE A 7 24.04 -5.04 -2.34
CA PHE A 7 23.32 -5.75 -1.27
C PHE A 7 22.29 -6.76 -1.80
N PHE A 8 21.72 -6.52 -2.98
CA PHE A 8 20.69 -7.34 -3.61
C PHE A 8 21.20 -8.24 -4.74
N ASN A 9 22.48 -8.57 -4.74
CA ASN A 9 23.10 -9.48 -5.74
C ASN A 9 22.94 -9.01 -7.20
N GLY A 10 22.91 -7.69 -7.43
CA GLY A 10 22.79 -7.10 -8.75
C GLY A 10 21.35 -6.95 -9.23
N GLU A 11 21.12 -7.16 -10.51
CA GLU A 11 19.80 -7.11 -11.15
C GLU A 11 18.99 -8.39 -10.91
N ASP A 12 19.66 -9.49 -10.57
CA ASP A 12 19.04 -10.81 -10.39
C ASP A 12 18.23 -10.94 -9.08
N GLY A 13 18.43 -9.99 -8.12
CA GLY A 13 17.69 -10.00 -6.87
C GLY A 13 18.08 -11.14 -5.92
N ILE A 14 17.28 -11.34 -4.87
CA ILE A 14 17.42 -12.44 -3.91
C ILE A 14 16.27 -13.41 -4.15
N GLU A 15 16.61 -14.64 -4.53
CA GLU A 15 15.67 -15.74 -4.57
C GLU A 15 15.62 -16.42 -3.19
N ALA A 16 14.44 -16.63 -2.68
CA ALA A 16 14.19 -17.34 -1.43
C ALA A 16 13.40 -18.61 -1.75
N ASP A 17 14.11 -19.74 -1.76
CA ASP A 17 13.45 -21.04 -1.90
C ASP A 17 12.74 -21.39 -0.57
N ARG A 18 11.42 -21.35 -0.58
CA ARG A 18 10.57 -21.66 0.60
C ARG A 18 10.39 -23.16 0.83
N VAL A 19 10.74 -24.02 -0.15
CA VAL A 19 10.59 -25.47 -0.05
C VAL A 19 11.70 -26.12 0.77
N THR A 20 12.86 -25.47 0.90
CA THR A 20 14.01 -25.96 1.67
C THR A 20 13.96 -25.62 3.16
N GLY A 21 12.89 -24.95 3.62
CA GLY A 21 12.68 -24.58 5.03
C GLY A 21 12.33 -25.79 5.93
N ILE A 22 12.63 -25.66 7.23
CA ILE A 22 12.23 -26.64 8.24
C ILE A 22 10.73 -26.51 8.46
N ASP A 23 10.00 -27.61 8.42
CA ASP A 23 8.55 -27.67 8.71
C ASP A 23 8.25 -27.25 10.13
N TYR A 24 7.91 -25.99 10.33
CA TYR A 24 7.38 -25.52 11.60
C TYR A 24 5.86 -25.67 11.63
N PHE A 25 5.35 -26.38 12.62
CA PHE A 25 3.92 -26.63 12.84
C PHE A 25 3.22 -27.50 11.77
N GLY A 26 3.96 -28.30 10.98
CA GLY A 26 3.37 -29.15 9.95
C GLY A 26 2.83 -28.39 8.73
N ILE A 27 3.19 -27.13 8.57
CA ILE A 27 2.90 -26.32 7.40
C ILE A 27 4.13 -26.35 6.50
N THR A 28 4.04 -27.11 5.44
CA THR A 28 5.07 -27.18 4.40
C THR A 28 4.80 -26.03 3.42
N TYR A 29 5.48 -24.90 3.53
CA TYR A 29 5.27 -23.72 2.68
C TYR A 29 5.43 -23.97 1.17
N GLY A 30 5.50 -25.22 0.73
CA GLY A 30 5.59 -25.66 -0.67
C GLY A 30 4.31 -25.42 -1.49
N PRO A 31 3.12 -25.90 -1.08
CA PRO A 31 1.91 -25.72 -1.86
C PRO A 31 1.45 -24.26 -1.85
N HIS A 32 1.20 -23.67 -3.03
CA HIS A 32 0.69 -22.31 -3.18
C HIS A 32 -0.58 -22.03 -2.36
N ILE A 33 -1.38 -23.04 -2.12
CA ILE A 33 -2.65 -22.91 -1.39
C ILE A 33 -2.42 -22.59 0.10
N GLU A 34 -1.42 -23.19 0.73
CA GLU A 34 -1.09 -22.95 2.14
C GLU A 34 -0.56 -21.52 2.35
N VAL A 35 0.30 -21.09 1.45
CA VAL A 35 0.84 -19.73 1.44
C VAL A 35 -0.26 -18.69 1.22
N TYR A 36 -1.22 -19.00 0.34
CA TYR A 36 -2.37 -18.12 0.10
C TYR A 36 -3.19 -17.91 1.37
N TYR A 37 -3.53 -18.97 2.11
CA TYR A 37 -4.27 -18.84 3.37
C TYR A 37 -3.48 -18.11 4.45
N LEU A 38 -2.18 -18.33 4.52
CA LEU A 38 -1.30 -17.63 5.45
C LEU A 38 -1.30 -16.12 5.16
N ILE A 39 -1.10 -15.72 3.91
CA ILE A 39 -1.12 -14.32 3.49
C ILE A 39 -2.49 -13.70 3.76
N LEU A 40 -3.57 -14.41 3.43
CA LEU A 40 -4.93 -13.96 3.66
C LEU A 40 -5.20 -13.72 5.16
N PHE A 41 -4.79 -14.63 6.03
CA PHE A 41 -4.92 -14.50 7.47
C PHE A 41 -4.19 -13.25 7.99
N TRP A 42 -2.91 -13.08 7.63
CA TRP A 42 -2.12 -11.93 8.05
C TRP A 42 -2.63 -10.61 7.48
N CYS A 43 -3.10 -10.61 6.24
CA CYS A 43 -3.69 -9.43 5.61
C CYS A 43 -4.95 -9.00 6.38
N PHE A 44 -5.88 -9.91 6.66
CA PHE A 44 -7.06 -9.62 7.46
C PHE A 44 -6.71 -9.14 8.86
N PHE A 45 -5.75 -9.77 9.51
CA PHE A 45 -5.30 -9.40 10.85
C PHE A 45 -4.72 -7.98 10.89
N CYS A 46 -3.86 -7.62 9.94
CA CYS A 46 -3.31 -6.28 9.83
C CYS A 46 -4.38 -5.23 9.52
N VAL A 47 -5.29 -5.50 8.58
CA VAL A 47 -6.41 -4.60 8.26
C VAL A 47 -7.32 -4.40 9.48
N PHE A 48 -7.60 -5.45 10.23
CA PHE A 48 -8.39 -5.38 11.45
C PHE A 48 -7.72 -4.51 12.52
N ILE A 49 -6.42 -4.70 12.76
CA ILE A 49 -5.67 -3.86 13.70
C ILE A 49 -5.65 -2.40 13.23
N MET A 50 -5.42 -2.14 11.95
CA MET A 50 -5.46 -0.78 11.40
C MET A 50 -6.84 -0.16 11.60
N TYR A 51 -7.91 -0.91 11.37
CA TYR A 51 -9.27 -0.43 11.63
C TYR A 51 -9.48 -0.08 13.11
N LEU A 52 -9.08 -0.95 14.03
CA LEU A 52 -9.15 -0.66 15.46
C LEU A 52 -8.37 0.61 15.83
N LEU A 53 -7.17 0.80 15.27
CA LEU A 53 -6.37 2.00 15.50
C LEU A 53 -7.09 3.28 15.05
N THR A 54 -7.84 3.24 13.95
CA THR A 54 -8.62 4.41 13.51
C THR A 54 -9.75 4.77 14.48
N GLN A 55 -10.30 3.81 15.21
CA GLN A 55 -11.36 4.01 16.20
C GLN A 55 -10.84 4.54 17.54
N THR A 56 -9.53 4.41 17.80
CA THR A 56 -8.91 4.90 19.02
C THR A 56 -8.83 6.44 19.06
N PRO A 57 -8.62 7.05 20.24
CA PRO A 57 -8.34 8.48 20.35
C PRO A 57 -7.18 8.94 19.47
N PHE A 58 -6.17 8.07 19.27
CA PHE A 58 -5.04 8.32 18.38
C PHE A 58 -5.48 8.55 16.93
N GLY A 59 -6.36 7.71 16.39
CA GLY A 59 -6.91 7.88 15.04
C GLY A 59 -7.66 9.21 14.89
N LYS A 60 -8.45 9.60 15.90
CA LYS A 60 -9.14 10.91 15.94
C LYS A 60 -8.16 12.08 15.97
N MET A 61 -7.06 11.97 16.75
CA MET A 61 -6.00 12.98 16.78
C MET A 61 -5.28 13.10 15.42
N CYS A 62 -5.02 11.97 14.75
CA CYS A 62 -4.43 11.99 13.40
C CYS A 62 -5.32 12.72 12.40
N ASN A 63 -6.64 12.48 12.44
CA ASN A 63 -7.61 13.19 11.59
C ASN A 63 -7.65 14.69 11.91
N ALA A 64 -7.67 15.09 13.18
CA ALA A 64 -7.65 16.48 13.58
C ALA A 64 -6.38 17.22 13.09
N VAL A 65 -5.21 16.58 13.19
CA VAL A 65 -3.93 17.13 12.69
C VAL A 65 -3.90 17.19 11.17
N ARG A 66 -4.54 16.25 10.48
CA ARG A 66 -4.67 16.26 9.02
C ARG A 66 -5.54 17.42 8.54
N ASP A 67 -6.68 17.61 9.18
CA ASP A 67 -7.67 18.62 8.75
C ASP A 67 -7.20 20.05 9.05
N ASN A 68 -6.66 20.30 10.24
CA ASN A 68 -6.08 21.59 10.59
C ASN A 68 -5.04 21.49 11.71
N ALA A 69 -3.76 21.47 11.31
CA ALA A 69 -2.64 21.33 12.23
C ALA A 69 -2.56 22.49 13.27
N GLN A 70 -2.79 23.73 12.84
CA GLN A 70 -2.72 24.89 13.74
C GLN A 70 -3.81 24.83 14.83
N ARG A 71 -5.03 24.47 14.44
CA ARG A 71 -6.14 24.31 15.39
C ARG A 71 -5.85 23.20 16.41
N ALA A 72 -5.26 22.08 15.96
CA ALA A 72 -4.87 20.98 16.83
C ALA A 72 -3.78 21.40 17.84
N GLU A 73 -2.85 22.27 17.44
CA GLU A 73 -1.83 22.83 18.32
C GLU A 73 -2.39 23.75 19.39
N PHE A 74 -3.36 24.61 19.04
CA PHE A 74 -4.04 25.47 20.00
C PHE A 74 -4.81 24.70 21.08
N ILE A 75 -5.28 23.50 20.77
CA ILE A 75 -5.94 22.61 21.74
C ILE A 75 -4.92 21.85 22.63
N GLY A 76 -3.62 22.00 22.34
CA GLY A 76 -2.53 21.41 23.13
C GLY A 76 -1.98 20.08 22.58
N TYR A 77 -2.35 19.68 21.37
CA TYR A 77 -1.79 18.48 20.76
C TYR A 77 -0.37 18.70 20.24
N ASN A 78 0.52 17.76 20.54
CA ASN A 78 1.88 17.79 20.00
C ASN A 78 1.90 17.18 18.59
N ILE A 79 1.78 18.03 17.57
CA ILE A 79 1.71 17.65 16.16
C ILE A 79 2.89 16.77 15.74
N ARG A 80 4.12 17.11 16.19
CA ARG A 80 5.33 16.37 15.84
C ARG A 80 5.27 14.93 16.34
N LYS A 81 4.86 14.71 17.58
CA LYS A 81 4.73 13.37 18.15
C LYS A 81 3.66 12.55 17.43
N ILE A 82 2.50 13.16 17.13
CA ILE A 82 1.41 12.47 16.44
C ILE A 82 1.85 12.03 15.02
N ARG A 83 2.49 12.93 14.28
CA ARG A 83 3.00 12.61 12.94
C ARG A 83 4.08 11.53 12.99
N TRP A 84 4.97 11.58 13.97
CA TRP A 84 6.04 10.61 14.14
C TRP A 84 5.49 9.21 14.44
N LEU A 85 4.52 9.12 15.35
CA LEU A 85 3.84 7.86 15.67
C LEU A 85 3.05 7.31 14.47
N ALA A 86 2.33 8.17 13.75
CA ALA A 86 1.59 7.76 12.56
C ALA A 86 2.52 7.21 11.48
N PHE A 87 3.65 7.87 11.23
CA PHE A 87 4.67 7.43 10.28
C PHE A 87 5.29 6.09 10.71
N SER A 88 5.64 5.93 11.99
CA SER A 88 6.23 4.71 12.54
C SER A 88 5.27 3.52 12.40
N LEU A 89 3.99 3.70 12.73
CA LEU A 89 2.96 2.67 12.54
C LEU A 89 2.78 2.31 11.05
N SER A 90 2.73 3.30 10.17
CA SER A 90 2.64 3.08 8.72
C SER A 90 3.83 2.27 8.21
N ALA A 91 5.05 2.59 8.65
CA ALA A 91 6.26 1.85 8.28
C ALA A 91 6.23 0.40 8.77
N THR A 92 5.68 0.14 9.97
CA THR A 92 5.52 -1.21 10.50
C THR A 92 4.59 -2.05 9.62
N PHE A 93 3.42 -1.53 9.28
CA PHE A 93 2.48 -2.23 8.39
C PHE A 93 3.03 -2.42 6.98
N ALA A 94 3.76 -1.44 6.46
CA ALA A 94 4.44 -1.56 5.16
C ALA A 94 5.51 -2.66 5.19
N GLY A 95 6.25 -2.79 6.30
CA GLY A 95 7.22 -3.89 6.49
C GLY A 95 6.56 -5.27 6.50
N VAL A 96 5.42 -5.40 7.17
CA VAL A 96 4.64 -6.66 7.15
C VAL A 96 4.14 -6.96 5.72
N ALA A 97 3.60 -5.96 5.02
CA ALA A 97 3.15 -6.14 3.64
C ALA A 97 4.30 -6.55 2.70
N GLY A 98 5.48 -5.94 2.87
CA GLY A 98 6.68 -6.31 2.11
C GLY A 98 7.16 -7.73 2.38
N SER A 99 7.10 -8.20 3.63
CA SER A 99 7.46 -9.58 3.97
C SER A 99 6.47 -10.60 3.40
N LEU A 100 5.18 -10.31 3.42
CA LEU A 100 4.15 -11.15 2.78
C LEU A 100 4.31 -11.20 1.26
N HIS A 101 4.66 -10.07 0.64
CA HIS A 101 4.97 -10.00 -0.79
C HIS A 101 6.18 -10.88 -1.13
N ALA A 102 7.25 -10.82 -0.33
CA ALA A 102 8.43 -11.65 -0.50
C ALA A 102 8.12 -13.16 -0.44
N ILE A 103 7.29 -13.57 0.51
CA ILE A 103 6.86 -14.97 0.65
C ILE A 103 6.02 -15.42 -0.56
N ASN A 104 5.20 -14.52 -1.12
CA ASN A 104 4.33 -14.87 -2.24
C ASN A 104 5.09 -15.06 -3.56
N TYR A 105 6.04 -14.18 -3.83
CA TYR A 105 6.76 -14.15 -5.11
C TYR A 105 8.07 -14.94 -5.11
N GLU A 106 8.58 -15.34 -3.94
CA GLU A 106 9.88 -16.00 -3.76
C GLU A 106 11.08 -15.22 -4.32
N HIS A 107 10.84 -14.08 -4.90
CA HIS A 107 11.81 -13.24 -5.56
C HIS A 107 11.68 -11.79 -5.10
N ILE A 108 12.78 -11.21 -4.66
CA ILE A 108 12.87 -9.80 -4.28
C ILE A 108 13.94 -9.14 -5.16
N GLY A 109 13.47 -8.51 -6.23
CA GLY A 109 14.33 -7.75 -7.12
C GLY A 109 14.29 -6.25 -6.81
N PHE A 110 15.17 -5.51 -7.46
CA PHE A 110 15.21 -4.05 -7.40
C PHE A 110 13.90 -3.40 -7.88
N GLU A 111 13.16 -4.09 -8.76
CA GLU A 111 11.87 -3.62 -9.28
C GLU A 111 10.81 -3.44 -8.19
N THR A 112 10.87 -4.25 -7.12
CA THR A 112 9.92 -4.18 -5.99
C THR A 112 10.02 -2.85 -5.23
N VAL A 113 11.19 -2.18 -5.26
CA VAL A 113 11.46 -0.90 -4.61
C VAL A 113 11.43 0.27 -5.60
N SER A 114 10.91 0.03 -6.80
CA SER A 114 10.88 1.04 -7.86
C SER A 114 9.89 2.18 -7.56
N LEU A 115 10.15 3.34 -8.17
CA LEU A 115 9.25 4.49 -8.11
C LEU A 115 7.88 4.16 -8.71
N THR A 116 7.85 3.31 -9.74
CA THR A 116 6.64 2.86 -10.41
C THR A 116 5.73 2.09 -9.46
N GLN A 117 6.30 1.14 -8.71
CA GLN A 117 5.54 0.35 -7.73
C GLN A 117 5.00 1.22 -6.60
N SER A 118 5.80 2.15 -6.09
CA SER A 118 5.37 3.12 -5.08
C SER A 118 4.27 4.04 -5.62
N GLY A 119 4.36 4.42 -6.89
CA GLY A 119 3.34 5.17 -7.59
C GLY A 119 2.01 4.42 -7.66
N ASN A 120 2.02 3.15 -8.04
CA ASN A 120 0.82 2.32 -8.12
C ASN A 120 0.07 2.24 -6.78
N VAL A 121 0.78 2.07 -5.67
CA VAL A 121 0.17 2.06 -4.32
C VAL A 121 -0.51 3.39 -3.99
N LEU A 122 0.15 4.51 -4.31
CA LEU A 122 -0.46 5.84 -4.14
C LEU A 122 -1.72 6.00 -4.98
N PHE A 123 -1.70 5.48 -6.19
CA PHE A 123 -2.83 5.52 -7.08
C PHE A 123 -4.01 4.70 -6.58
N MET A 124 -3.77 3.50 -6.09
CA MET A 124 -4.81 2.68 -5.46
C MET A 124 -5.49 3.44 -4.32
N ALA A 125 -4.70 4.10 -3.47
CA ALA A 125 -5.22 4.90 -2.37
C ALA A 125 -6.01 6.13 -2.84
N TYR A 126 -5.57 6.79 -3.92
CA TYR A 126 -6.21 7.99 -4.47
C TYR A 126 -7.54 7.66 -5.14
N ILE A 127 -7.58 6.65 -6.01
CA ILE A 127 -8.81 6.21 -6.70
C ILE A 127 -9.87 5.73 -5.71
N GLY A 128 -9.46 4.98 -4.70
CA GLY A 128 -10.38 4.50 -3.68
C GLY A 128 -10.91 5.59 -2.72
N GLY A 129 -10.22 6.73 -2.68
CA GLY A 129 -10.58 7.87 -1.82
C GLY A 129 -9.88 7.87 -0.47
N ILE A 130 -9.02 8.86 -0.27
CA ILE A 130 -8.17 9.03 0.93
C ILE A 130 -9.00 9.36 2.19
N GLY A 131 -10.26 9.77 2.04
CA GLY A 131 -11.11 10.18 3.16
C GLY A 131 -11.66 9.05 4.02
N ASN A 132 -11.74 7.84 3.47
CA ASN A 132 -12.34 6.68 4.12
C ASN A 132 -11.35 5.55 4.29
N PHE A 133 -11.45 4.80 5.40
CA PHE A 133 -10.59 3.64 5.67
C PHE A 133 -10.72 2.54 4.60
N LEU A 134 -11.93 2.30 4.10
CA LEU A 134 -12.20 1.29 3.05
C LEU A 134 -11.79 1.76 1.65
N GLY A 135 -11.53 3.05 1.45
CA GLY A 135 -11.15 3.62 0.17
C GLY A 135 -9.99 2.89 -0.50
N PRO A 136 -8.80 2.84 0.12
CA PRO A 136 -7.63 2.17 -0.46
C PRO A 136 -7.86 0.69 -0.80
N ILE A 137 -8.70 -0.01 -0.03
CA ILE A 137 -9.04 -1.42 -0.27
C ILE A 137 -9.86 -1.55 -1.56
N ILE A 138 -10.89 -0.73 -1.72
CA ILE A 138 -11.73 -0.71 -2.93
C ILE A 138 -10.89 -0.26 -4.13
N GLY A 139 -10.03 0.74 -3.95
CA GLY A 139 -9.10 1.22 -4.96
C GLY A 139 -8.15 0.14 -5.44
N ALA A 140 -7.55 -0.62 -4.53
CA ALA A 140 -6.67 -1.74 -4.86
C ALA A 140 -7.39 -2.82 -5.66
N ILE A 141 -8.58 -3.24 -5.22
CA ILE A 141 -9.38 -4.26 -5.91
C ILE A 141 -9.76 -3.78 -7.32
N SER A 142 -10.26 -2.55 -7.45
CA SER A 142 -10.70 -2.00 -8.73
C SER A 142 -9.54 -1.82 -9.70
N LEU A 143 -8.39 -1.35 -9.23
CA LEU A 143 -7.23 -1.12 -10.08
C LEU A 143 -6.61 -2.43 -10.54
N THR A 144 -6.44 -3.41 -9.65
CA THR A 144 -5.94 -4.75 -10.00
C THR A 144 -6.87 -5.46 -10.99
N TYR A 145 -8.19 -5.35 -10.81
CA TYR A 145 -9.16 -5.90 -11.75
C TYR A 145 -9.04 -5.25 -13.13
N LEU A 146 -8.89 -3.93 -13.15
CA LEU A 146 -8.75 -3.14 -14.38
C LEU A 146 -7.43 -3.47 -15.10
N GLU A 147 -6.32 -3.60 -14.38
CA GLU A 147 -5.03 -4.06 -14.93
C GLU A 147 -5.16 -5.45 -15.56
N THR A 148 -5.79 -6.39 -14.89
CA THR A 148 -5.96 -7.76 -15.36
C THR A 148 -6.84 -7.80 -16.61
N MET A 149 -7.91 -7.01 -16.68
CA MET A 149 -8.76 -6.91 -17.85
C MET A 149 -8.07 -6.26 -19.04
N LEU A 150 -7.36 -5.16 -18.83
CA LEU A 150 -6.65 -4.46 -19.90
C LEU A 150 -5.47 -5.27 -20.44
N SER A 151 -4.70 -5.92 -19.57
CA SER A 151 -3.56 -6.75 -20.00
C SER A 151 -3.97 -7.93 -20.87
N GLY A 152 -5.19 -8.45 -20.67
CA GLY A 152 -5.74 -9.52 -21.51
C GLY A 152 -6.23 -9.07 -22.89
N VAL A 153 -6.50 -7.78 -23.09
CA VAL A 153 -7.07 -7.24 -24.33
C VAL A 153 -6.05 -6.52 -25.19
N THR A 154 -5.05 -5.85 -24.59
CA THR A 154 -4.15 -4.96 -25.33
C THR A 154 -2.73 -4.99 -24.75
N GLU A 155 -1.73 -5.12 -25.64
CA GLU A 155 -0.31 -5.01 -25.23
C GLU A 155 0.06 -3.65 -24.66
N SER A 156 -0.66 -2.58 -25.04
CA SER A 156 -0.43 -1.20 -24.60
C SER A 156 -1.28 -0.82 -23.37
N TRP A 157 -1.64 -1.78 -22.52
CA TRP A 157 -2.50 -1.56 -21.33
C TRP A 157 -2.00 -0.44 -20.39
N VAL A 158 -0.68 -0.28 -20.27
CA VAL A 158 -0.05 0.78 -19.45
C VAL A 158 -0.44 2.18 -19.94
N LEU A 159 -0.54 2.38 -21.26
CA LEU A 159 -0.93 3.66 -21.85
C LEU A 159 -2.38 4.02 -21.51
N TYR A 160 -3.29 3.06 -21.62
CA TYR A 160 -4.71 3.25 -21.26
C TYR A 160 -4.87 3.54 -19.77
N LEU A 161 -4.10 2.84 -18.93
CA LEU A 161 -4.09 3.07 -17.49
C LEU A 161 -3.61 4.48 -17.15
N GLY A 162 -2.54 4.96 -17.81
CA GLY A 162 -2.05 6.33 -17.69
C GLY A 162 -3.07 7.37 -18.13
N LEU A 163 -3.81 7.10 -19.20
CA LEU A 163 -4.84 8.00 -19.72
C LEU A 163 -6.03 8.10 -18.75
N ILE A 164 -6.51 7.00 -18.22
CA ILE A 164 -7.55 6.95 -17.18
C ILE A 164 -7.10 7.78 -15.97
N PHE A 165 -5.83 7.67 -15.59
CA PHE A 165 -5.23 8.43 -14.51
C PHE A 165 -5.34 9.93 -14.71
N VAL A 166 -4.89 10.42 -15.87
CA VAL A 166 -4.94 11.84 -16.21
C VAL A 166 -6.38 12.35 -16.16
N LEU A 167 -7.34 11.56 -16.64
CA LEU A 167 -8.76 11.91 -16.59
C LEU A 167 -9.30 12.00 -15.16
N VAL A 168 -8.98 11.01 -14.29
CA VAL A 168 -9.44 10.99 -12.89
C VAL A 168 -8.87 12.17 -12.12
N ILE A 169 -7.59 12.47 -12.28
CA ILE A 169 -6.94 13.62 -11.62
C ILE A 169 -7.52 14.93 -12.13
N SER A 170 -7.67 15.08 -13.44
CA SER A 170 -8.24 16.28 -14.06
C SER A 170 -9.66 16.54 -13.57
N PHE A 171 -10.49 15.51 -13.51
CA PHE A 171 -11.85 15.61 -12.99
C PHE A 171 -11.89 15.95 -11.49
N GLY A 172 -11.00 15.36 -10.70
CA GLY A 172 -10.85 15.65 -9.27
C GLY A 172 -10.44 17.11 -9.03
N ILE A 173 -9.48 17.62 -9.78
CA ILE A 173 -9.05 19.03 -9.69
C ILE A 173 -10.20 19.96 -10.12
N PHE A 174 -10.87 19.66 -11.24
CA PHE A 174 -11.99 20.44 -11.71
C PHE A 174 -13.13 20.54 -10.69
N TRP A 175 -13.49 19.40 -10.07
CA TRP A 175 -14.51 19.35 -9.03
C TRP A 175 -14.11 20.15 -7.79
N PHE A 176 -12.85 20.04 -7.37
CA PHE A 176 -12.31 20.77 -6.21
C PHE A 176 -12.30 22.30 -6.46
N VAL A 177 -11.85 22.73 -7.62
CA VAL A 177 -11.85 24.14 -8.02
C VAL A 177 -13.26 24.69 -8.12
N SER A 178 -14.17 23.93 -8.72
CA SER A 178 -15.59 24.32 -8.82
C SER A 178 -16.25 24.51 -7.44
N ARG A 179 -15.82 23.71 -6.45
CA ARG A 179 -16.35 23.80 -5.07
C ARG A 179 -15.77 24.97 -4.27
N ILE A 180 -14.59 25.49 -4.65
CA ILE A 180 -13.98 26.65 -3.99
C ILE A 180 -14.57 27.95 -4.54
N ILE A 181 -14.95 27.96 -5.82
CA ILE A 181 -15.47 29.17 -6.50
C ILE A 181 -16.96 29.42 -6.20
N ASN A 182 -17.73 28.37 -5.85
CA ASN A 182 -19.11 28.48 -5.40
C ASN A 182 -19.21 28.45 -3.85
#